data_106cc3b33fb12e2047be994196c9762e
#
_entry.id   106cc3b33fb12e2047be994196c9762e
#
_cell.length_a   1.000
_cell.length_b   1.000
_cell.length_c   1.000
_cell.angle_alpha   90.00
_cell.angle_beta   90.00
_cell.angle_gamma   90.00
#
_symmetry.space_group_name_H-M   'P 1'
#
loop_
_entity.id
_entity.type
_entity.pdbx_description
1 polymer ?
#
loop_
_entity_poly.entity_id
_entity_poly.type
_entity_poly.pdbx_seq_one_letter_code
_entity_poly.pdbx_strand_id
1 'polypeptide(L)'
;MRGFRLTPALMLAVLATGAITADQSFPSDSELRRLVTLSRHGSRAPNDVVKVTCPRNKANLDAYKVPLTQLTEIGMKQLQDVGEHIRDTYMVDEPHREEAFLSRSLNGVNHSHFEAYFRADAATRCSQSATAVGYGLYPDGTGPQGFPRQPVPITMQLVENEHAFAAPKGPCRSTLDEDLAEYAETRAPELFAQYRDVLDQLGEVCGVAVEDIPNLPDGEDVVLGVKDLADMFVFDRDEGLPLTEGMTVEAREKLEQLAFTNLMERYYSTDREITYWVGGFSDLLLNTLQEGAISTAPSPAEYRYFSFHGHRELLHGLGMMLGWEFHFKGLPTALNVSSLHPGTTMFFELRARKLTTEETEKQSEAKETYFVRTYMWSPYTEREQIKLTKCSVADCPLDEFNQIITNHIAKTGTWETICNYHKPTLGQDEAPLTQGAVVENNHGFAGCSFVTVIGIAMVVGLALAAFKVYTARRRGYTMVG
;
A
#
# COMPACT_ATOMS: atom_id res chain seq x y z
N MET A 1 31.37 -71.10 16.36
CA MET A 1 30.72 -69.91 16.93
C MET A 1 29.94 -69.21 15.81
N ARG A 2 28.61 -69.22 15.88
CA ARG A 2 27.69 -68.84 14.80
C ARG A 2 27.44 -67.34 14.83
N GLY A 3 27.79 -66.67 13.74
CA GLY A 3 27.48 -65.24 13.55
C GLY A 3 26.06 -65.03 13.04
N PHE A 4 25.30 -64.26 13.77
CA PHE A 4 23.96 -63.81 13.36
C PHE A 4 24.13 -62.59 12.42
N ARG A 5 23.61 -62.73 11.20
CA ARG A 5 23.41 -61.60 10.26
C ARG A 5 22.01 -61.01 10.50
N LEU A 6 21.96 -59.76 10.93
CA LEU A 6 20.74 -58.94 10.94
C LEU A 6 20.59 -58.25 9.59
N THR A 7 19.54 -58.56 8.87
CA THR A 7 19.08 -57.84 7.69
C THR A 7 18.29 -56.61 8.14
N PRO A 8 18.55 -55.39 7.61
CA PRO A 8 17.68 -54.24 7.84
C PRO A 8 16.44 -54.34 6.94
N ALA A 9 15.28 -54.51 7.55
CA ALA A 9 14.00 -54.32 6.89
C ALA A 9 13.82 -52.85 6.58
N LEU A 10 13.76 -52.51 5.29
CA LEU A 10 13.47 -51.20 4.76
C LEU A 10 11.96 -50.94 4.97
N MET A 11 11.60 -50.17 6.01
CA MET A 11 10.25 -49.61 6.11
C MET A 11 10.11 -48.48 5.10
N LEU A 12 9.49 -48.76 3.97
CA LEU A 12 9.00 -47.77 3.05
C LEU A 12 7.74 -47.10 3.67
N ALA A 13 7.93 -45.98 4.34
CA ALA A 13 6.81 -45.12 4.70
C ALA A 13 6.34 -44.43 3.42
N VAL A 14 5.25 -44.92 2.85
CA VAL A 14 4.50 -44.23 1.82
C VAL A 14 3.86 -43.01 2.48
N LEU A 15 4.52 -41.85 2.38
CA LEU A 15 3.89 -40.56 2.60
C LEU A 15 2.88 -40.40 1.47
N ALA A 16 1.63 -40.74 1.76
CA ALA A 16 0.51 -40.25 0.96
C ALA A 16 0.47 -38.73 1.12
N THR A 17 1.19 -38.03 0.27
CA THR A 17 0.91 -36.61 0.00
C THR A 17 -0.45 -36.58 -0.68
N GLY A 18 -1.49 -36.43 0.13
CA GLY A 18 -2.79 -36.02 -0.36
C GLY A 18 -2.57 -34.69 -1.06
N ALA A 19 -2.52 -34.76 -2.41
CA ALA A 19 -2.73 -33.58 -3.21
C ALA A 19 -4.10 -33.04 -2.78
N ILE A 20 -4.10 -31.96 -2.00
CA ILE A 20 -5.28 -31.15 -1.80
C ILE A 20 -5.58 -30.61 -3.19
N THR A 21 -6.55 -31.22 -3.84
CA THR A 21 -7.10 -30.71 -5.09
C THR A 21 -7.67 -29.35 -4.77
N ALA A 22 -6.90 -28.31 -5.12
CA ALA A 22 -7.33 -26.93 -5.11
C ALA A 22 -8.35 -26.75 -6.25
N ASP A 23 -9.56 -27.26 -6.07
CA ASP A 23 -10.65 -27.00 -7.00
C ASP A 23 -11.99 -27.00 -6.25
N GLN A 24 -12.14 -25.99 -5.38
CA GLN A 24 -13.46 -25.42 -5.07
C GLN A 24 -13.39 -23.94 -5.41
N SER A 25 -13.12 -23.64 -6.68
CA SER A 25 -13.50 -22.34 -7.24
C SER A 25 -15.03 -22.29 -7.23
N PHE A 26 -15.58 -21.23 -6.63
CA PHE A 26 -17.02 -20.98 -6.81
C PHE A 26 -17.33 -20.90 -8.31
N PRO A 27 -18.51 -21.37 -8.75
CA PRO A 27 -18.85 -21.44 -10.17
C PRO A 27 -18.67 -20.10 -10.88
N SER A 28 -18.51 -20.17 -12.20
CA SER A 28 -18.51 -19.03 -13.12
C SER A 28 -19.74 -18.10 -13.03
N ASP A 29 -20.71 -18.43 -12.18
CA ASP A 29 -22.02 -17.78 -12.03
C ASP A 29 -22.06 -16.69 -10.95
N SER A 30 -20.92 -16.22 -10.47
CA SER A 30 -20.85 -15.12 -9.50
C SER A 30 -20.72 -13.77 -10.19
N GLU A 31 -21.42 -12.77 -9.67
CA GLU A 31 -21.39 -11.40 -10.15
C GLU A 31 -20.44 -10.54 -9.29
N LEU A 32 -19.55 -9.77 -9.94
CA LEU A 32 -18.70 -8.80 -9.26
C LEU A 32 -19.55 -7.61 -8.78
N ARG A 33 -19.49 -7.33 -7.49
CA ARG A 33 -20.23 -6.22 -6.84
C ARG A 33 -19.36 -5.02 -6.57
N ARG A 34 -18.11 -5.25 -6.14
CA ARG A 34 -17.16 -4.18 -5.83
C ARG A 34 -15.73 -4.66 -6.08
N LEU A 35 -14.93 -3.78 -6.63
CA LEU A 35 -13.50 -3.98 -6.83
C LEU A 35 -12.72 -3.03 -5.92
N VAL A 36 -11.79 -3.55 -5.15
CA VAL A 36 -10.84 -2.76 -4.36
C VAL A 36 -9.44 -3.15 -4.77
N THR A 37 -8.58 -2.17 -5.04
CA THR A 37 -7.16 -2.41 -5.28
C THR A 37 -6.31 -1.64 -4.27
N LEU A 38 -5.22 -2.26 -3.83
CA LEU A 38 -4.17 -1.64 -3.03
C LEU A 38 -2.85 -1.80 -3.75
N SER A 39 -2.24 -0.69 -4.18
CA SER A 39 -0.99 -0.68 -4.93
C SER A 39 0.16 -0.11 -4.11
N ARG A 40 1.33 -0.75 -4.16
CA ARG A 40 2.59 -0.11 -3.81
C ARG A 40 2.90 0.96 -4.86
N HIS A 41 3.45 2.11 -4.44
CA HIS A 41 3.97 3.11 -5.38
C HIS A 41 4.98 2.50 -6.36
N GLY A 42 5.16 3.09 -7.53
CA GLY A 42 6.14 2.69 -8.54
C GLY A 42 7.59 2.93 -8.11
N SER A 43 8.54 2.55 -9.00
CA SER A 43 9.95 2.85 -8.83
C SER A 43 10.17 4.35 -8.64
N ARG A 44 11.18 4.70 -7.84
CA ARG A 44 11.44 6.07 -7.41
C ARG A 44 12.94 6.30 -7.22
N ALA A 45 13.34 7.56 -7.21
CA ALA A 45 14.68 7.88 -6.74
C ALA A 45 14.84 7.51 -5.25
N PRO A 46 16.04 7.06 -4.82
CA PRO A 46 16.31 6.62 -3.45
C PRO A 46 16.01 7.68 -2.39
N ASN A 47 16.05 7.29 -1.12
CA ASN A 47 15.95 8.21 0.01
C ASN A 47 17.23 9.05 0.15
N ASP A 48 17.12 10.25 0.73
CA ASP A 48 18.26 11.18 0.88
C ASP A 48 19.41 10.60 1.73
N VAL A 49 19.08 9.75 2.69
CA VAL A 49 20.06 9.12 3.59
C VAL A 49 21.14 8.33 2.84
N VAL A 50 20.83 7.80 1.65
CA VAL A 50 21.81 7.03 0.86
C VAL A 50 23.00 7.88 0.38
N LYS A 51 22.89 9.20 0.37
CA LYS A 51 24.03 10.10 0.07
C LYS A 51 25.14 9.97 1.09
N VAL A 52 24.79 9.69 2.34
CA VAL A 52 25.76 9.56 3.44
C VAL A 52 26.08 8.09 3.72
N THR A 53 25.11 7.18 3.57
CA THR A 53 25.31 5.76 3.83
C THR A 53 25.95 5.00 2.67
N CYS A 54 25.89 5.53 1.43
CA CYS A 54 26.57 4.96 0.27
C CYS A 54 27.16 6.05 -0.66
N PRO A 55 28.12 6.86 -0.20
CA PRO A 55 28.65 7.99 -0.98
C PRO A 55 29.30 7.56 -2.32
N ARG A 56 29.79 6.33 -2.43
CA ARG A 56 30.38 5.81 -3.68
C ARG A 56 29.33 5.53 -4.77
N ASN A 57 28.04 5.44 -4.42
CA ASN A 57 26.95 5.33 -5.41
C ASN A 57 26.54 6.68 -6.00
N LYS A 58 27.31 7.75 -5.78
CA LYS A 58 26.99 9.10 -6.24
C LYS A 58 26.70 9.18 -7.74
N ALA A 59 27.42 8.44 -8.57
CA ALA A 59 27.21 8.47 -10.03
C ALA A 59 25.79 8.02 -10.42
N ASN A 60 25.25 6.97 -9.78
CA ASN A 60 23.89 6.52 -9.99
C ASN A 60 22.88 7.55 -9.43
N LEU A 61 23.15 8.09 -8.24
CA LEU A 61 22.27 9.10 -7.65
C LEU A 61 22.16 10.35 -8.54
N ASP A 62 23.26 10.78 -9.15
CA ASP A 62 23.29 11.92 -10.07
C ASP A 62 22.59 11.62 -11.43
N ALA A 63 22.40 10.34 -11.79
CA ALA A 63 21.75 9.92 -13.03
C ALA A 63 20.21 10.01 -12.95
N TYR A 64 19.63 10.07 -11.77
CA TYR A 64 18.19 10.24 -11.62
C TYR A 64 17.75 11.60 -12.13
N LYS A 65 16.70 11.61 -12.97
CA LYS A 65 16.14 12.83 -13.57
C LYS A 65 15.06 13.50 -12.70
N VAL A 66 14.80 12.96 -11.55
CA VAL A 66 13.82 13.44 -10.58
C VAL A 66 14.51 13.66 -9.23
N PRO A 67 13.99 14.56 -8.38
CA PRO A 67 14.48 14.68 -7.01
C PRO A 67 14.40 13.36 -6.26
N LEU A 68 15.28 13.17 -5.26
CA LEU A 68 15.23 11.99 -4.40
C LEU A 68 13.83 11.83 -3.76
N THR A 69 13.44 10.59 -3.53
CA THR A 69 12.14 10.15 -3.04
C THR A 69 10.97 10.28 -4.03
N GLN A 70 11.15 10.92 -5.17
CA GLN A 70 10.10 11.13 -6.16
C GLN A 70 9.97 9.96 -7.14
N LEU A 71 8.77 9.75 -7.63
CA LEU A 71 8.44 8.73 -8.62
C LEU A 71 9.21 9.00 -9.94
N THR A 72 9.83 7.96 -10.50
CA THR A 72 10.53 8.04 -11.78
C THR A 72 9.59 7.81 -12.96
N GLU A 73 10.12 8.02 -14.19
CA GLU A 73 9.40 7.66 -15.43
C GLU A 73 9.08 6.16 -15.47
N ILE A 74 10.03 5.31 -15.07
CA ILE A 74 9.82 3.86 -14.95
C ILE A 74 8.71 3.57 -13.94
N GLY A 75 8.74 4.22 -12.78
CA GLY A 75 7.70 4.06 -11.77
C GLY A 75 6.32 4.51 -12.26
N MET A 76 6.23 5.59 -13.04
CA MET A 76 4.97 6.01 -13.68
C MET A 76 4.48 4.96 -14.67
N LYS A 77 5.38 4.37 -15.48
CA LYS A 77 5.02 3.33 -16.44
C LYS A 77 4.51 2.07 -15.72
N GLN A 78 5.17 1.64 -14.64
CA GLN A 78 4.72 0.50 -13.84
C GLN A 78 3.27 0.67 -13.36
N LEU A 79 2.91 1.87 -12.89
CA LEU A 79 1.54 2.14 -12.43
C LEU A 79 0.56 2.38 -13.57
N GLN A 80 1.01 2.90 -14.71
CA GLN A 80 0.19 2.92 -15.92
C GLN A 80 -0.16 1.49 -16.34
N ASP A 81 0.79 0.55 -16.30
CA ASP A 81 0.55 -0.86 -16.62
C ASP A 81 -0.46 -1.50 -15.66
N VAL A 82 -0.46 -1.12 -14.36
CA VAL A 82 -1.55 -1.49 -13.41
C VAL A 82 -2.91 -1.01 -13.94
N GLY A 83 -3.00 0.23 -14.35
CA GLY A 83 -4.24 0.80 -14.89
C GLY A 83 -4.69 0.11 -16.19
N GLU A 84 -3.76 -0.20 -17.08
CA GLU A 84 -4.00 -0.96 -18.31
C GLU A 84 -4.52 -2.37 -17.98
N HIS A 85 -3.88 -3.06 -17.02
CA HIS A 85 -4.33 -4.38 -16.57
C HIS A 85 -5.75 -4.34 -16.00
N ILE A 86 -6.09 -3.33 -15.19
CA ILE A 86 -7.46 -3.15 -14.66
C ILE A 86 -8.45 -2.90 -15.80
N ARG A 87 -8.11 -2.05 -16.77
CA ARG A 87 -8.95 -1.79 -17.95
C ARG A 87 -9.21 -3.07 -18.72
N ASP A 88 -8.14 -3.78 -19.07
CA ASP A 88 -8.23 -4.98 -19.90
C ASP A 88 -9.00 -6.10 -19.22
N THR A 89 -8.96 -6.16 -17.88
CA THR A 89 -9.66 -7.18 -17.09
C THR A 89 -11.14 -6.84 -16.86
N TYR A 90 -11.47 -5.58 -16.55
CA TYR A 90 -12.78 -5.23 -15.97
C TYR A 90 -13.62 -4.25 -16.81
N MET A 91 -13.08 -3.66 -17.89
CA MET A 91 -13.83 -2.65 -18.63
C MET A 91 -14.76 -3.27 -19.66
N VAL A 92 -16.00 -2.79 -19.72
CA VAL A 92 -17.08 -3.41 -20.52
C VAL A 92 -16.82 -3.53 -22.02
N ASP A 93 -16.07 -2.59 -22.59
CA ASP A 93 -15.83 -2.51 -24.04
C ASP A 93 -14.50 -3.10 -24.48
N GLU A 94 -13.71 -3.66 -23.58
CA GLU A 94 -12.43 -4.28 -23.94
C GLU A 94 -12.65 -5.70 -24.50
N PRO A 95 -11.99 -6.08 -25.62
CA PRO A 95 -12.27 -7.35 -26.31
C PRO A 95 -11.82 -8.59 -25.53
N HIS A 96 -10.86 -8.42 -24.62
CA HIS A 96 -10.27 -9.52 -23.84
C HIS A 96 -10.64 -9.47 -22.36
N ARG A 97 -11.63 -8.65 -22.00
CA ARG A 97 -12.05 -8.53 -20.60
C ARG A 97 -12.46 -9.86 -20.00
N GLU A 98 -12.07 -10.09 -18.77
CA GLU A 98 -12.56 -11.21 -17.97
C GLU A 98 -13.98 -10.91 -17.45
N GLU A 99 -14.26 -9.62 -17.16
CA GLU A 99 -15.54 -9.20 -16.62
C GLU A 99 -15.97 -7.79 -17.07
N ALA A 100 -17.22 -7.66 -17.50
CA ALA A 100 -17.81 -6.38 -17.90
C ALA A 100 -18.31 -5.62 -16.65
N PHE A 101 -17.43 -4.96 -15.94
CA PHE A 101 -17.74 -4.32 -14.66
C PHE A 101 -17.62 -2.79 -14.68
N LEU A 102 -16.54 -2.24 -15.24
CA LEU A 102 -16.29 -0.80 -15.30
C LEU A 102 -16.70 -0.22 -16.66
N SER A 103 -17.16 1.02 -16.67
CA SER A 103 -17.41 1.76 -17.90
C SER A 103 -16.14 2.49 -18.37
N ARG A 104 -16.08 2.83 -19.66
CA ARG A 104 -14.98 3.64 -20.23
C ARG A 104 -14.94 5.08 -19.69
N SER A 105 -16.00 5.53 -19.07
CA SER A 105 -16.08 6.86 -18.49
C SER A 105 -15.97 6.80 -16.97
N LEU A 106 -15.12 7.64 -16.41
CA LEU A 106 -15.01 7.85 -14.97
C LEU A 106 -16.36 8.21 -14.32
N ASN A 107 -17.23 8.89 -15.08
CA ASN A 107 -18.56 9.29 -14.64
C ASN A 107 -19.62 8.16 -14.71
N GLY A 108 -19.19 6.94 -15.02
CA GLY A 108 -20.11 5.82 -15.18
C GLY A 108 -21.01 5.93 -16.42
N VAL A 109 -21.90 4.94 -16.59
CA VAL A 109 -22.78 4.85 -17.78
C VAL A 109 -23.76 6.04 -17.86
N ASN A 110 -24.22 6.52 -16.73
CA ASN A 110 -25.25 7.58 -16.67
C ASN A 110 -24.70 8.99 -16.48
N HIS A 111 -23.39 9.16 -16.44
CA HIS A 111 -22.70 10.45 -16.21
C HIS A 111 -23.17 11.22 -14.95
N SER A 112 -23.73 10.52 -13.96
CA SER A 112 -24.31 11.13 -12.77
C SER A 112 -23.36 11.20 -11.57
N HIS A 113 -22.28 10.42 -11.56
CA HIS A 113 -21.32 10.32 -10.48
C HIS A 113 -20.04 9.62 -10.96
N PHE A 114 -18.97 9.69 -10.15
CA PHE A 114 -17.77 8.94 -10.43
C PHE A 114 -17.97 7.46 -10.10
N GLU A 115 -17.58 6.58 -11.01
CA GLU A 115 -17.64 5.13 -10.81
C GLU A 115 -16.42 4.60 -10.03
N ALA A 116 -15.28 5.31 -10.12
CA ALA A 116 -14.04 4.96 -9.46
C ALA A 116 -13.61 6.03 -8.45
N TYR A 117 -13.20 5.57 -7.27
CA TYR A 117 -12.64 6.40 -6.20
C TYR A 117 -11.15 6.15 -6.06
N PHE A 118 -10.34 7.20 -6.11
CA PHE A 118 -8.89 7.11 -5.97
C PHE A 118 -8.46 7.80 -4.67
N ARG A 119 -7.70 7.09 -3.86
CA ARG A 119 -7.09 7.63 -2.64
C ARG A 119 -5.63 7.20 -2.53
N ALA A 120 -4.78 8.14 -2.17
CA ALA A 120 -3.36 7.91 -1.97
C ALA A 120 -2.91 8.37 -0.58
N ASP A 121 -1.82 7.75 -0.08
CA ASP A 121 -1.03 8.30 1.01
C ASP A 121 -0.57 9.73 0.69
N ALA A 122 -0.31 10.50 1.74
CA ALA A 122 0.16 11.90 1.67
C ALA A 122 1.51 12.06 0.94
N ALA A 123 2.26 11.00 0.70
CA ALA A 123 3.51 11.06 -0.06
C ALA A 123 3.26 11.31 -1.54
N THR A 124 3.93 12.33 -2.12
CA THR A 124 3.78 12.73 -3.54
C THR A 124 3.92 11.55 -4.51
N ARG A 125 4.86 10.63 -4.28
CA ARG A 125 5.02 9.42 -5.11
C ARG A 125 3.78 8.53 -5.13
N CYS A 126 3.00 8.50 -4.05
CA CYS A 126 1.76 7.70 -3.99
C CYS A 126 0.63 8.37 -4.79
N SER A 127 0.47 9.69 -4.71
CA SER A 127 -0.51 10.40 -5.52
C SER A 127 -0.15 10.41 -7.01
N GLN A 128 1.14 10.54 -7.37
CA GLN A 128 1.60 10.37 -8.74
C GLN A 128 1.35 8.95 -9.25
N SER A 129 1.54 7.93 -8.40
CA SER A 129 1.21 6.54 -8.71
C SER A 129 -0.28 6.37 -9.01
N ALA A 130 -1.16 6.95 -8.18
CA ALA A 130 -2.60 6.95 -8.42
C ALA A 130 -2.98 7.63 -9.75
N THR A 131 -2.34 8.74 -10.08
CA THR A 131 -2.52 9.44 -11.35
C THR A 131 -2.09 8.56 -12.53
N ALA A 132 -0.97 7.86 -12.41
CA ALA A 132 -0.47 6.96 -13.47
C ALA A 132 -1.41 5.77 -13.70
N VAL A 133 -1.99 5.18 -12.63
CA VAL A 133 -3.05 4.17 -12.77
C VAL A 133 -4.24 4.75 -13.52
N GLY A 134 -4.65 5.98 -13.20
CA GLY A 134 -5.71 6.68 -13.92
C GLY A 134 -5.40 6.83 -15.43
N TYR A 135 -4.15 7.07 -15.80
CA TYR A 135 -3.73 7.16 -17.20
C TYR A 135 -3.82 5.82 -17.95
N GLY A 136 -3.52 4.72 -17.29
CA GLY A 136 -3.68 3.38 -17.86
C GLY A 136 -5.14 2.97 -17.97
N LEU A 137 -5.93 3.27 -16.95
CA LEU A 137 -7.36 2.93 -16.91
C LEU A 137 -8.17 3.79 -17.89
N TYR A 138 -7.87 5.08 -18.01
CA TYR A 138 -8.54 6.04 -18.89
C TYR A 138 -7.52 6.67 -19.87
N PRO A 139 -7.10 5.92 -20.93
CA PRO A 139 -6.06 6.37 -21.85
C PRO A 139 -6.50 7.54 -22.73
N ASP A 140 -5.62 7.97 -23.62
CA ASP A 140 -5.92 9.02 -24.60
C ASP A 140 -7.16 8.67 -25.41
N GLY A 141 -8.00 9.67 -25.63
CA GLY A 141 -9.29 9.52 -26.33
C GLY A 141 -10.50 9.27 -25.40
N THR A 142 -10.28 9.11 -24.07
CA THR A 142 -11.36 8.95 -23.09
C THR A 142 -11.79 10.27 -22.44
N GLY A 143 -11.01 11.33 -22.63
CA GLY A 143 -11.26 12.63 -22.01
C GLY A 143 -12.50 13.36 -22.59
N PRO A 144 -13.03 14.36 -21.87
CA PRO A 144 -14.05 15.24 -22.36
C PRO A 144 -13.54 16.10 -23.54
N GLN A 145 -14.46 16.75 -24.27
CA GLN A 145 -14.10 17.56 -25.42
C GLN A 145 -12.98 18.57 -25.07
N GLY A 146 -11.89 18.51 -25.84
CA GLY A 146 -10.72 19.37 -25.67
C GLY A 146 -9.64 18.83 -24.72
N PHE A 147 -9.88 17.69 -24.12
CA PHE A 147 -8.89 17.01 -23.26
C PHE A 147 -8.60 15.59 -23.76
N PRO A 148 -7.33 15.18 -23.86
CA PRO A 148 -6.99 13.85 -24.35
C PRO A 148 -7.43 12.74 -23.36
N ARG A 149 -7.35 12.99 -22.05
CA ARG A 149 -7.63 12.03 -20.97
C ARG A 149 -8.62 12.59 -19.96
N GLN A 150 -9.25 11.69 -19.23
CA GLN A 150 -10.08 12.06 -18.09
C GLN A 150 -9.21 12.47 -16.90
N PRO A 151 -9.48 13.63 -16.25
CA PRO A 151 -8.83 13.97 -14.99
C PRO A 151 -9.37 13.09 -13.88
N VAL A 152 -8.49 12.29 -13.26
CA VAL A 152 -8.85 11.42 -12.14
C VAL A 152 -8.65 12.19 -10.83
N PRO A 153 -9.70 12.41 -10.02
CA PRO A 153 -9.56 13.05 -8.72
C PRO A 153 -8.82 12.12 -7.74
N ILE A 154 -7.76 12.62 -7.11
CA ILE A 154 -7.02 11.86 -6.10
C ILE A 154 -7.30 12.47 -4.73
N THR A 155 -7.90 11.68 -3.85
CA THR A 155 -8.11 12.06 -2.45
C THR A 155 -6.85 11.77 -1.65
N MET A 156 -6.41 12.72 -0.84
CA MET A 156 -5.30 12.57 0.10
C MET A 156 -5.71 13.20 1.43
N GLN A 157 -5.21 12.63 2.53
CA GLN A 157 -5.32 13.26 3.84
C GLN A 157 -4.02 13.97 4.20
N LEU A 158 -4.06 14.90 5.14
CA LEU A 158 -2.87 15.46 5.76
C LEU A 158 -2.12 14.37 6.54
N VAL A 159 -0.79 14.45 6.57
CA VAL A 159 0.06 13.44 7.23
C VAL A 159 -0.35 13.21 8.68
N GLU A 160 -0.67 14.28 9.41
CA GLU A 160 -1.11 14.23 10.80
C GLU A 160 -2.47 13.54 11.02
N ASN A 161 -3.25 13.36 9.97
CA ASN A 161 -4.55 12.69 10.02
C ASN A 161 -4.53 11.33 9.27
N GLU A 162 -3.42 11.00 8.60
CA GLU A 162 -3.33 9.76 7.84
C GLU A 162 -3.00 8.59 8.76
N HIS A 163 -3.92 7.66 8.88
CA HIS A 163 -3.79 6.46 9.70
C HIS A 163 -4.07 5.16 8.92
N ALA A 164 -4.56 5.29 7.68
CA ALA A 164 -4.86 4.12 6.85
C ALA A 164 -3.69 3.69 5.97
N PHE A 165 -2.81 4.61 5.55
CA PHE A 165 -1.76 4.33 4.56
C PHE A 165 -0.33 4.58 5.04
N ALA A 166 -0.13 5.40 6.07
CA ALA A 166 1.19 5.85 6.50
C ALA A 166 1.34 5.89 8.02
N ALA A 167 1.09 4.76 8.67
CA ALA A 167 1.21 4.64 10.12
C ALA A 167 2.47 5.30 10.72
N PRO A 168 3.70 5.11 10.15
CA PRO A 168 4.92 5.70 10.74
C PRO A 168 4.99 7.22 10.65
N LYS A 169 4.17 7.84 9.83
CA LYS A 169 4.13 9.31 9.68
C LYS A 169 2.90 9.93 10.29
N GLY A 170 1.96 9.10 10.68
CA GLY A 170 0.69 9.50 11.25
C GLY A 170 0.78 9.79 12.75
N PRO A 171 -0.36 9.92 13.39
CA PRO A 171 -0.47 10.36 14.80
C PRO A 171 0.06 9.36 15.83
N CYS A 172 0.48 8.16 15.41
CA CYS A 172 0.87 7.05 16.29
C CYS A 172 2.40 6.80 16.33
N ARG A 173 3.21 7.75 15.92
CA ARG A 173 4.65 7.55 15.76
C ARG A 173 5.36 7.07 17.04
N SER A 174 5.00 7.60 18.21
CA SER A 174 5.65 7.26 19.48
C SER A 174 5.59 5.76 19.81
N THR A 175 4.49 5.10 19.47
CA THR A 175 4.33 3.65 19.68
C THR A 175 5.30 2.85 18.79
N LEU A 176 5.47 3.29 17.54
CA LEU A 176 6.43 2.67 16.63
C LEU A 176 7.87 2.85 17.12
N ASP A 177 8.22 4.04 17.59
CA ASP A 177 9.57 4.34 18.07
C ASP A 177 9.97 3.45 19.25
N GLU A 178 9.03 3.16 20.17
CA GLU A 178 9.24 2.21 21.29
C GLU A 178 9.51 0.78 20.79
N ASP A 179 8.65 0.27 19.90
CA ASP A 179 8.78 -1.09 19.34
C ASP A 179 10.09 -1.23 18.52
N LEU A 180 10.49 -0.19 17.78
CA LEU A 180 11.74 -0.17 17.04
C LEU A 180 12.98 -0.15 17.96
N ALA A 181 12.93 0.57 19.06
CA ALA A 181 14.02 0.60 20.04
C ALA A 181 14.21 -0.78 20.68
N GLU A 182 13.13 -1.47 21.06
CA GLU A 182 13.17 -2.82 21.59
C GLU A 182 13.76 -3.81 20.55
N TYR A 183 13.31 -3.74 19.31
CA TYR A 183 13.84 -4.57 18.23
C TYR A 183 15.35 -4.33 18.01
N ALA A 184 15.78 -3.08 17.97
CA ALA A 184 17.16 -2.70 17.75
C ALA A 184 18.10 -3.23 18.85
N GLU A 185 17.63 -3.28 20.10
CA GLU A 185 18.41 -3.78 21.23
C GLU A 185 18.42 -5.31 21.32
N THR A 186 17.36 -5.99 20.90
CA THR A 186 17.16 -7.43 21.16
C THR A 186 17.43 -8.32 19.94
N ARG A 187 16.76 -8.06 18.82
CA ARG A 187 16.73 -8.96 17.65
C ARG A 187 17.65 -8.55 16.52
N ALA A 188 17.77 -7.25 16.25
CA ALA A 188 18.58 -6.75 15.17
C ALA A 188 20.06 -7.19 15.25
N PRO A 189 20.72 -7.24 16.43
CA PRO A 189 22.11 -7.69 16.52
C PRO A 189 22.33 -9.13 16.06
N GLU A 190 21.40 -10.04 16.37
CA GLU A 190 21.46 -11.45 15.94
C GLU A 190 21.30 -11.57 14.43
N LEU A 191 20.33 -10.85 13.86
CA LEU A 191 20.08 -10.82 12.42
C LEU A 191 21.30 -10.27 11.68
N PHE A 192 21.87 -9.15 12.11
CA PHE A 192 23.05 -8.55 11.47
C PHE A 192 24.29 -9.44 11.59
N ALA A 193 24.45 -10.17 12.68
CA ALA A 193 25.54 -11.14 12.82
C ALA A 193 25.45 -12.28 11.79
N GLN A 194 24.25 -12.72 11.41
CA GLN A 194 24.04 -13.76 10.39
C GLN A 194 24.42 -13.27 8.98
N TYR A 195 24.36 -11.96 8.71
CA TYR A 195 24.62 -11.36 7.41
C TYR A 195 25.91 -10.49 7.43
N ARG A 196 26.83 -10.77 8.34
CA ARG A 196 28.05 -9.97 8.53
C ARG A 196 28.90 -9.88 7.25
N ASP A 197 29.01 -10.96 6.49
CA ASP A 197 29.72 -11.00 5.22
C ASP A 197 29.16 -10.01 4.19
N VAL A 198 27.83 -9.93 4.11
CA VAL A 198 27.14 -8.98 3.21
C VAL A 198 27.31 -7.54 3.67
N LEU A 199 27.24 -7.30 4.98
CA LEU A 199 27.43 -5.97 5.55
C LEU A 199 28.87 -5.47 5.38
N ASP A 200 29.87 -6.34 5.55
CA ASP A 200 31.28 -6.01 5.31
C ASP A 200 31.52 -5.63 3.84
N GLN A 201 30.98 -6.44 2.89
CA GLN A 201 31.05 -6.11 1.47
C GLN A 201 30.33 -4.81 1.16
N LEU A 202 29.15 -4.58 1.75
CA LEU A 202 28.39 -3.34 1.58
C LEU A 202 29.17 -2.12 2.06
N GLY A 203 29.86 -2.24 3.20
CA GLY A 203 30.76 -1.20 3.72
C GLY A 203 31.88 -0.85 2.74
N GLU A 204 32.53 -1.86 2.15
CA GLU A 204 33.56 -1.67 1.13
C GLU A 204 32.99 -1.00 -0.13
N VAL A 205 31.84 -1.47 -0.62
CA VAL A 205 31.17 -0.93 -1.82
C VAL A 205 30.74 0.52 -1.60
N CYS A 206 30.13 0.81 -0.47
CA CYS A 206 29.61 2.13 -0.17
C CYS A 206 30.67 3.12 0.31
N GLY A 207 31.84 2.62 0.78
CA GLY A 207 32.93 3.45 1.32
C GLY A 207 32.63 4.03 2.70
N VAL A 208 31.84 3.32 3.50
CA VAL A 208 31.51 3.63 4.90
C VAL A 208 31.90 2.46 5.78
N ALA A 209 32.14 2.72 7.07
CA ALA A 209 32.39 1.63 8.01
C ALA A 209 31.11 0.79 8.17
N VAL A 210 31.26 -0.54 8.29
CA VAL A 210 30.11 -1.44 8.42
C VAL A 210 29.30 -1.16 9.69
N GLU A 211 29.99 -0.68 10.72
CA GLU A 211 29.40 -0.28 12.00
C GLU A 211 28.49 0.95 11.88
N ASP A 212 28.72 1.78 10.87
CA ASP A 212 27.92 3.00 10.60
C ASP A 212 26.71 2.72 9.71
N ILE A 213 26.64 1.56 9.03
CA ILE A 213 25.52 1.20 8.16
C ILE A 213 24.21 1.03 8.95
N PRO A 214 24.20 0.30 10.09
CA PRO A 214 23.02 0.22 10.95
C PRO A 214 22.80 1.48 11.80
N ASN A 215 23.82 2.29 12.07
CA ASN A 215 23.79 3.46 12.93
C ASN A 215 23.71 4.73 12.07
N LEU A 216 22.51 5.22 11.82
CA LEU A 216 22.33 6.50 11.13
C LEU A 216 22.57 7.68 12.08
N PRO A 217 23.12 8.82 11.57
CA PRO A 217 23.55 9.94 12.41
C PRO A 217 22.48 10.58 13.29
N ASP A 218 21.20 10.41 12.95
CA ASP A 218 20.10 11.11 13.61
C ASP A 218 19.36 10.26 14.66
N GLY A 219 19.85 9.05 14.98
CA GLY A 219 19.29 8.20 16.04
C GLY A 219 17.86 7.69 15.81
N GLU A 220 17.25 8.11 14.71
CA GLU A 220 15.85 7.80 14.46
C GLU A 220 15.61 6.38 13.94
N ASP A 221 16.64 5.69 13.39
CA ASP A 221 16.44 4.34 12.86
C ASP A 221 17.76 3.60 12.57
N VAL A 222 18.36 3.07 13.59
CA VAL A 222 19.53 2.17 13.52
C VAL A 222 19.33 1.03 12.51
N VAL A 223 18.07 0.69 12.18
CA VAL A 223 17.70 -0.47 11.40
C VAL A 223 17.21 -0.11 9.99
N LEU A 224 16.87 1.15 9.71
CA LEU A 224 16.41 1.60 8.39
C LEU A 224 17.54 1.72 7.37
N GLY A 225 18.77 1.92 7.78
CA GLY A 225 19.89 2.07 6.86
C GLY A 225 20.04 0.91 5.88
N VAL A 226 19.91 -0.31 6.34
CA VAL A 226 19.96 -1.52 5.50
C VAL A 226 18.80 -1.56 4.51
N LYS A 227 17.58 -1.20 4.93
CA LYS A 227 16.43 -1.10 4.05
C LYS A 227 16.64 -0.08 2.93
N ASP A 228 17.10 1.11 3.27
CA ASP A 228 17.28 2.18 2.31
C ASP A 228 18.40 1.88 1.30
N LEU A 229 19.45 1.18 1.73
CA LEU A 229 20.51 0.69 0.86
C LEU A 229 20.02 -0.40 -0.08
N ALA A 230 19.23 -1.37 0.42
CA ALA A 230 18.62 -2.39 -0.42
C ALA A 230 17.64 -1.77 -1.44
N ASP A 231 16.79 -0.83 -1.00
CA ASP A 231 15.89 -0.09 -1.87
C ASP A 231 16.64 0.69 -2.95
N MET A 232 17.77 1.32 -2.62
CA MET A 232 18.62 2.03 -3.59
C MET A 232 19.05 1.09 -4.72
N PHE A 233 19.58 -0.09 -4.42
CA PHE A 233 20.00 -1.05 -5.45
C PHE A 233 18.82 -1.62 -6.26
N VAL A 234 17.64 -1.77 -5.65
CA VAL A 234 16.42 -2.17 -6.36
C VAL A 234 16.00 -1.10 -7.35
N PHE A 235 15.98 0.17 -6.95
CA PHE A 235 15.59 1.27 -7.83
C PHE A 235 16.64 1.52 -8.91
N ASP A 236 17.94 1.45 -8.59
CA ASP A 236 19.01 1.55 -9.59
C ASP A 236 18.86 0.46 -10.67
N ARG A 237 18.55 -0.78 -10.27
CA ARG A 237 18.25 -1.87 -11.20
C ARG A 237 17.04 -1.56 -12.09
N ASP A 238 15.94 -1.08 -11.50
CA ASP A 238 14.71 -0.76 -12.24
C ASP A 238 14.95 0.36 -13.26
N GLU A 239 15.80 1.34 -12.91
CA GLU A 239 16.24 2.42 -13.82
C GLU A 239 17.30 1.98 -14.83
N GLY A 240 17.76 0.73 -14.80
CA GLY A 240 18.81 0.23 -15.70
C GLY A 240 20.19 0.79 -15.38
N LEU A 241 20.43 1.31 -14.20
CA LEU A 241 21.71 1.83 -13.76
C LEU A 241 22.67 0.67 -13.41
N PRO A 242 23.99 0.86 -13.59
CA PRO A 242 24.96 -0.18 -13.29
C PRO A 242 25.05 -0.42 -11.77
N LEU A 243 25.43 -1.63 -11.39
CA LEU A 243 25.80 -1.90 -10.00
C LEU A 243 26.99 -1.01 -9.59
N THR A 244 26.96 -0.50 -8.37
CA THR A 244 28.09 0.22 -7.77
C THR A 244 29.34 -0.66 -7.80
N GLU A 245 30.49 -0.07 -8.10
CA GLU A 245 31.77 -0.79 -8.18
C GLU A 245 32.02 -1.65 -6.94
N GLY A 246 32.31 -2.92 -7.14
CA GLY A 246 32.50 -3.91 -6.07
C GLY A 246 31.23 -4.64 -5.61
N MET A 247 30.04 -4.17 -5.97
CA MET A 247 28.81 -4.88 -5.70
C MET A 247 28.61 -6.02 -6.68
N THR A 248 28.28 -7.20 -6.18
CA THR A 248 27.89 -8.36 -7.01
C THR A 248 26.39 -8.54 -6.99
N VAL A 249 25.85 -9.24 -8.00
CA VAL A 249 24.43 -9.59 -8.04
C VAL A 249 24.04 -10.43 -6.80
N GLU A 250 24.88 -11.40 -6.45
CA GLU A 250 24.67 -12.26 -5.28
C GLU A 250 24.65 -11.49 -3.96
N ALA A 251 25.58 -10.54 -3.77
CA ALA A 251 25.61 -9.71 -2.57
C ALA A 251 24.39 -8.80 -2.48
N ARG A 252 23.94 -8.24 -3.61
CA ARG A 252 22.71 -7.45 -3.67
C ARG A 252 21.49 -8.29 -3.28
N GLU A 253 21.36 -9.51 -3.82
CA GLU A 253 20.23 -10.40 -3.50
C GLU A 253 20.21 -10.78 -2.00
N LYS A 254 21.39 -11.06 -1.42
CA LYS A 254 21.49 -11.29 0.02
C LYS A 254 21.13 -10.04 0.84
N LEU A 255 21.53 -8.86 0.38
CA LEU A 255 21.15 -7.59 1.01
C LEU A 255 19.63 -7.35 0.94
N GLU A 256 18.99 -7.63 -0.21
CA GLU A 256 17.54 -7.56 -0.36
C GLU A 256 16.83 -8.54 0.61
N GLN A 257 17.38 -9.74 0.77
CA GLN A 257 16.87 -10.73 1.73
C GLN A 257 17.02 -10.27 3.18
N LEU A 258 18.20 -9.74 3.55
CA LEU A 258 18.43 -9.17 4.88
C LEU A 258 17.45 -8.03 5.15
N ALA A 259 17.29 -7.11 4.21
CA ALA A 259 16.38 -5.97 4.35
C ALA A 259 14.91 -6.42 4.48
N PHE A 260 14.51 -7.48 3.77
CA PHE A 260 13.18 -8.06 3.90
C PHE A 260 12.97 -8.72 5.28
N THR A 261 13.93 -9.56 5.72
CA THR A 261 13.85 -10.21 7.03
C THR A 261 13.78 -9.17 8.15
N ASN A 262 14.64 -8.17 8.07
CA ASN A 262 14.65 -7.03 8.97
C ASN A 262 13.30 -6.28 8.99
N LEU A 263 12.69 -6.04 7.82
CA LEU A 263 11.36 -5.43 7.71
C LEU A 263 10.30 -6.27 8.44
N MET A 264 10.28 -7.57 8.18
CA MET A 264 9.27 -8.47 8.75
C MET A 264 9.41 -8.62 10.27
N GLU A 265 10.63 -8.76 10.76
CA GLU A 265 10.88 -8.93 12.20
C GLU A 265 10.59 -7.68 13.01
N ARG A 266 10.88 -6.50 12.49
CA ARG A 266 10.70 -5.25 13.22
C ARG A 266 9.29 -4.66 13.16
N TYR A 267 8.48 -5.04 12.16
CA TYR A 267 7.17 -4.42 11.94
C TYR A 267 6.00 -5.38 12.13
N TYR A 268 6.25 -6.70 12.16
CA TYR A 268 5.17 -7.69 12.15
C TYR A 268 5.44 -8.88 13.06
N SER A 269 6.35 -8.76 14.04
CA SER A 269 6.67 -9.86 14.97
C SER A 269 5.55 -10.12 15.96
N THR A 270 4.68 -9.16 16.19
CA THR A 270 3.52 -9.28 17.09
C THR A 270 2.21 -8.90 16.40
N ASP A 271 1.10 -9.43 16.89
CA ASP A 271 -0.21 -9.04 16.38
C ASP A 271 -0.51 -7.54 16.62
N ARG A 272 0.05 -6.96 17.70
CA ARG A 272 -0.06 -5.52 18.00
C ARG A 272 0.61 -4.68 16.90
N GLU A 273 1.83 -5.04 16.50
CA GLU A 273 2.55 -4.37 15.42
C GLU A 273 1.80 -4.50 14.09
N ILE A 274 1.24 -5.67 13.79
CA ILE A 274 0.39 -5.86 12.60
C ILE A 274 -0.80 -4.89 12.64
N THR A 275 -1.50 -4.78 13.77
CA THR A 275 -2.62 -3.82 13.92
C THR A 275 -2.15 -2.38 13.75
N TYR A 276 -0.98 -2.03 14.31
CA TYR A 276 -0.37 -0.72 14.13
C TYR A 276 -0.21 -0.35 12.65
N TRP A 277 0.32 -1.27 11.84
CA TRP A 277 0.58 -1.02 10.44
C TRP A 277 -0.66 -1.01 9.55
N VAL A 278 -1.62 -1.88 9.84
CA VAL A 278 -2.74 -2.12 8.89
C VAL A 278 -4.12 -1.96 9.49
N GLY A 279 -4.25 -1.69 10.78
CA GLY A 279 -5.55 -1.60 11.45
C GLY A 279 -6.47 -0.58 10.80
N GLY A 280 -5.98 0.63 10.55
CA GLY A 280 -6.79 1.68 9.91
C GLY A 280 -7.19 1.33 8.47
N PHE A 281 -6.33 0.64 7.71
CA PHE A 281 -6.65 0.22 6.35
C PHE A 281 -7.57 -1.02 6.35
N SER A 282 -7.37 -1.96 7.25
CA SER A 282 -8.23 -3.16 7.34
C SER A 282 -9.67 -2.80 7.62
N ASP A 283 -9.92 -1.81 8.47
CA ASP A 283 -11.25 -1.26 8.74
C ASP A 283 -11.85 -0.57 7.49
N LEU A 284 -11.04 0.23 6.79
CA LEU A 284 -11.45 0.87 5.54
C LEU A 284 -11.80 -0.17 4.47
N LEU A 285 -10.98 -1.20 4.29
CA LEU A 285 -11.21 -2.28 3.34
C LEU A 285 -12.48 -3.05 3.68
N LEU A 286 -12.64 -3.46 4.95
CA LEU A 286 -13.79 -4.21 5.41
C LEU A 286 -15.10 -3.43 5.20
N ASN A 287 -15.14 -2.17 5.64
CA ASN A 287 -16.30 -1.30 5.48
C ASN A 287 -16.65 -1.13 3.98
N THR A 288 -15.63 -0.92 3.14
CA THR A 288 -15.81 -0.80 1.70
C THR A 288 -16.44 -2.05 1.08
N LEU A 289 -16.00 -3.25 1.50
CA LEU A 289 -16.57 -4.51 1.01
C LEU A 289 -17.97 -4.77 1.55
N GLN A 290 -18.23 -4.52 2.84
CA GLN A 290 -19.53 -4.71 3.47
C GLN A 290 -20.62 -3.78 2.86
N GLU A 291 -20.29 -2.51 2.63
CA GLU A 291 -21.19 -1.60 1.93
C GLU A 291 -21.60 -2.13 0.55
N GLY A 292 -20.68 -2.76 -0.19
CA GLY A 292 -20.97 -3.39 -1.47
C GLY A 292 -21.88 -4.61 -1.37
N ALA A 293 -21.93 -5.30 -0.23
CA ALA A 293 -22.81 -6.43 0.01
C ALA A 293 -24.24 -6.00 0.43
N ILE A 294 -24.38 -4.86 1.11
CA ILE A 294 -25.66 -4.35 1.59
C ILE A 294 -26.43 -3.67 0.44
N SER A 295 -25.72 -3.11 -0.53
CA SER A 295 -26.34 -2.42 -1.67
C SER A 295 -27.09 -3.42 -2.57
N THR A 296 -28.41 -3.46 -2.45
CA THR A 296 -29.29 -4.42 -3.16
C THR A 296 -29.46 -4.12 -4.66
N ALA A 297 -28.99 -2.99 -5.12
CA ALA A 297 -28.83 -2.65 -6.54
C ALA A 297 -27.67 -1.66 -6.64
N PRO A 298 -26.81 -1.74 -7.68
CA PRO A 298 -25.85 -0.70 -7.91
C PRO A 298 -26.60 0.62 -8.07
N SER A 299 -26.63 1.41 -6.99
CA SER A 299 -27.12 2.78 -7.09
C SER A 299 -26.25 3.48 -8.11
N PRO A 300 -26.82 4.21 -9.07
CA PRO A 300 -26.03 5.02 -9.98
C PRO A 300 -25.11 6.01 -9.26
N ALA A 301 -25.25 6.19 -7.96
CA ALA A 301 -24.48 7.12 -7.12
C ALA A 301 -23.37 6.44 -6.29
N GLU A 302 -23.07 5.16 -6.50
CA GLU A 302 -22.07 4.45 -5.72
C GLU A 302 -20.78 4.19 -6.49
N TYR A 303 -19.65 4.37 -5.82
CA TYR A 303 -18.39 3.89 -6.37
C TYR A 303 -18.39 2.37 -6.45
N ARG A 304 -18.01 1.85 -7.61
CA ARG A 304 -17.87 0.41 -7.87
C ARG A 304 -16.41 -0.05 -7.73
N TYR A 305 -15.47 0.86 -7.97
CA TYR A 305 -14.04 0.64 -7.91
C TYR A 305 -13.38 1.59 -6.92
N PHE A 306 -12.54 1.04 -6.03
CA PHE A 306 -11.73 1.77 -5.08
C PHE A 306 -10.26 1.48 -5.34
N SER A 307 -9.51 2.50 -5.70
CA SER A 307 -8.08 2.43 -5.99
C SER A 307 -7.29 3.09 -4.88
N PHE A 308 -6.59 2.30 -4.09
CA PHE A 308 -5.79 2.74 -2.96
C PHE A 308 -4.30 2.63 -3.28
N HIS A 309 -3.52 3.66 -2.92
CA HIS A 309 -2.10 3.75 -3.25
C HIS A 309 -1.27 4.09 -2.01
N GLY A 310 -0.36 3.19 -1.67
CA GLY A 310 0.48 3.32 -0.47
C GLY A 310 1.85 2.68 -0.65
N HIS A 311 2.27 2.01 0.39
CA HIS A 311 3.61 1.45 0.55
C HIS A 311 3.58 -0.07 0.70
N ARG A 312 4.73 -0.74 0.49
CA ARG A 312 4.86 -2.19 0.65
C ARG A 312 4.54 -2.66 2.07
N GLU A 313 4.82 -1.81 3.06
CA GLU A 313 4.56 -2.10 4.46
C GLU A 313 3.09 -2.41 4.70
N LEU A 314 2.20 -1.68 4.05
CA LEU A 314 0.76 -1.95 4.15
C LEU A 314 0.36 -3.30 3.52
N LEU A 315 0.94 -3.63 2.35
CA LEU A 315 0.67 -4.91 1.69
C LEU A 315 1.20 -6.08 2.53
N HIS A 316 2.43 -5.99 3.05
CA HIS A 316 3.00 -7.04 3.90
C HIS A 316 2.20 -7.23 5.19
N GLY A 317 1.83 -6.14 5.86
CA GLY A 317 1.02 -6.21 7.09
C GLY A 317 -0.36 -6.83 6.86
N LEU A 318 -1.04 -6.52 5.75
CA LEU A 318 -2.27 -7.21 5.36
C LEU A 318 -2.02 -8.69 5.11
N GLY A 319 -0.89 -9.06 4.48
CA GLY A 319 -0.50 -10.45 4.30
C GLY A 319 -0.37 -11.19 5.61
N MET A 320 0.23 -10.58 6.62
CA MET A 320 0.34 -11.15 7.97
C MET A 320 -1.03 -11.27 8.65
N MET A 321 -1.88 -10.25 8.51
CA MET A 321 -3.23 -10.25 9.10
C MET A 321 -4.13 -11.32 8.45
N LEU A 322 -4.15 -11.40 7.13
CA LEU A 322 -5.06 -12.27 6.36
C LEU A 322 -4.48 -13.67 6.11
N GLY A 323 -3.17 -13.84 6.28
CA GLY A 323 -2.47 -15.09 6.03
C GLY A 323 -2.31 -15.38 4.55
N TRP A 324 -1.46 -14.62 3.83
CA TRP A 324 -1.21 -14.89 2.42
C TRP A 324 -0.20 -15.99 2.22
N GLU A 325 -0.54 -16.89 1.30
CA GLU A 325 0.43 -17.73 0.60
C GLU A 325 0.45 -17.27 -0.86
N PHE A 326 1.59 -16.79 -1.34
CA PHE A 326 1.74 -16.46 -2.74
C PHE A 326 3.08 -16.95 -3.27
N HIS A 327 3.00 -17.53 -4.46
CA HIS A 327 4.14 -17.98 -5.23
C HIS A 327 4.06 -17.33 -6.59
N PHE A 328 4.81 -16.25 -6.79
CA PHE A 328 4.87 -15.62 -8.11
C PHE A 328 5.60 -16.52 -9.10
N LYS A 329 4.90 -16.95 -10.16
CA LYS A 329 5.50 -17.70 -11.25
C LYS A 329 6.59 -16.87 -11.92
N GLY A 330 7.73 -17.51 -12.20
CA GLY A 330 8.83 -16.88 -12.88
C GLY A 330 9.74 -16.00 -12.02
N LEU A 331 9.38 -15.73 -10.77
CA LEU A 331 10.29 -15.10 -9.81
C LEU A 331 11.08 -16.16 -9.03
N PRO A 332 12.37 -15.93 -8.75
CA PRO A 332 13.12 -16.76 -7.82
C PRO A 332 12.41 -16.86 -6.47
N THR A 333 12.49 -18.02 -5.81
CA THR A 333 11.89 -18.24 -4.48
C THR A 333 12.34 -17.20 -3.46
N ALA A 334 13.58 -16.73 -3.56
CA ALA A 334 14.11 -15.64 -2.74
C ALA A 334 13.35 -14.32 -2.89
N LEU A 335 12.81 -14.03 -4.09
CA LEU A 335 12.01 -12.82 -4.33
C LEU A 335 10.57 -12.95 -3.82
N ASN A 336 10.07 -14.16 -3.60
CA ASN A 336 8.80 -14.39 -2.92
C ASN A 336 8.86 -14.06 -1.43
N VAL A 337 10.06 -14.07 -0.85
CA VAL A 337 10.35 -13.67 0.54
C VAL A 337 11.06 -12.32 0.61
N SER A 338 11.36 -11.70 -0.53
CA SER A 338 11.86 -10.33 -0.61
C SER A 338 10.70 -9.33 -0.65
N SER A 339 11.01 -8.06 -0.52
CA SER A 339 9.97 -7.03 -0.57
C SER A 339 9.22 -7.08 -1.91
N LEU A 340 7.90 -6.90 -1.87
CA LEU A 340 7.06 -6.76 -3.04
C LEU A 340 7.57 -5.64 -3.95
N HIS A 341 7.68 -5.93 -5.25
CA HIS A 341 8.21 -4.97 -6.23
C HIS A 341 7.38 -3.68 -6.30
N PRO A 342 7.99 -2.55 -6.73
CA PRO A 342 7.25 -1.36 -7.11
C PRO A 342 6.12 -1.70 -8.10
N GLY A 343 4.96 -1.10 -7.92
CA GLY A 343 3.77 -1.38 -8.74
C GLY A 343 3.02 -2.66 -8.38
N THR A 344 3.49 -3.48 -7.42
CA THR A 344 2.69 -4.63 -6.95
C THR A 344 1.35 -4.16 -6.42
N THR A 345 0.30 -4.81 -6.90
CA THR A 345 -1.10 -4.47 -6.62
C THR A 345 -1.88 -5.69 -6.16
N MET A 346 -2.58 -5.52 -5.05
CA MET A 346 -3.56 -6.47 -4.54
C MET A 346 -4.94 -6.09 -5.02
N PHE A 347 -5.72 -7.11 -5.42
CA PHE A 347 -7.09 -6.99 -5.85
C PHE A 347 -7.99 -7.75 -4.89
N PHE A 348 -9.03 -7.10 -4.42
CA PHE A 348 -10.10 -7.69 -3.63
C PHE A 348 -11.39 -7.53 -4.40
N GLU A 349 -11.93 -8.63 -4.91
CA GLU A 349 -13.19 -8.70 -5.61
C GLU A 349 -14.29 -9.12 -4.63
N LEU A 350 -15.21 -8.24 -4.28
CA LEU A 350 -16.45 -8.66 -3.64
C LEU A 350 -17.38 -9.23 -4.70
N ARG A 351 -17.74 -10.49 -4.56
CA ARG A 351 -18.59 -11.19 -5.50
C ARG A 351 -19.84 -11.73 -4.81
N ALA A 352 -20.94 -11.73 -5.55
CA ALA A 352 -22.22 -12.28 -5.12
C ALA A 352 -22.53 -13.55 -5.92
N ARG A 353 -23.02 -14.60 -5.25
CA ARG A 353 -23.57 -15.79 -5.86
C ARG A 353 -25.03 -15.96 -5.42
N LYS A 354 -25.92 -16.23 -6.37
CA LYS A 354 -27.31 -16.59 -6.06
C LYS A 354 -27.33 -17.93 -5.32
N LEU A 355 -28.12 -18.00 -4.27
CA LEU A 355 -28.34 -19.25 -3.54
C LEU A 355 -29.12 -20.24 -4.42
N THR A 356 -28.77 -21.51 -4.33
CA THR A 356 -29.57 -22.57 -4.91
C THR A 356 -30.89 -22.72 -4.14
N THR A 357 -31.88 -23.41 -4.73
CA THR A 357 -33.18 -23.63 -4.07
C THR A 357 -32.99 -24.30 -2.70
N GLU A 358 -32.07 -25.28 -2.60
CA GLU A 358 -31.82 -26.03 -1.39
C GLU A 358 -31.13 -25.15 -0.31
N GLU A 359 -30.25 -24.23 -0.71
CA GLU A 359 -29.60 -23.26 0.19
C GLU A 359 -30.60 -22.20 0.67
N THR A 360 -31.50 -21.76 -0.19
CA THR A 360 -32.57 -20.79 0.14
C THR A 360 -33.56 -21.36 1.18
N GLU A 361 -33.86 -22.65 1.12
CA GLU A 361 -34.72 -23.33 2.11
C GLU A 361 -34.06 -23.38 3.52
N LYS A 362 -32.72 -23.39 3.58
CA LYS A 362 -31.95 -23.39 4.84
C LYS A 362 -31.70 -21.99 5.41
N GLN A 363 -31.67 -20.98 4.55
CA GLN A 363 -31.41 -19.58 4.89
C GLN A 363 -32.66 -18.77 4.55
N SER A 364 -33.59 -18.68 5.45
CA SER A 364 -34.99 -18.24 5.20
C SER A 364 -35.19 -16.82 4.63
N GLU A 365 -34.16 -15.98 4.49
CA GLU A 365 -34.30 -14.60 3.99
C GLU A 365 -33.22 -14.17 2.99
N ALA A 366 -32.03 -14.81 2.96
CA ALA A 366 -30.95 -14.43 2.05
C ALA A 366 -31.22 -14.95 0.63
N LYS A 367 -31.06 -14.10 -0.36
CA LYS A 367 -31.17 -14.48 -1.79
C LYS A 367 -29.78 -14.71 -2.42
N GLU A 368 -28.75 -14.19 -1.81
CA GLU A 368 -27.38 -14.21 -2.30
C GLU A 368 -26.40 -14.47 -1.15
N THR A 369 -25.27 -15.08 -1.48
CA THR A 369 -24.11 -15.18 -0.59
C THR A 369 -22.95 -14.40 -1.19
N TYR A 370 -22.11 -13.81 -0.32
CA TYR A 370 -21.00 -12.96 -0.71
C TYR A 370 -19.68 -13.59 -0.33
N PHE A 371 -18.67 -13.39 -1.17
CA PHE A 371 -17.31 -13.82 -0.90
C PHE A 371 -16.29 -12.83 -1.46
N VAL A 372 -15.07 -12.87 -0.93
CA VAL A 372 -13.94 -12.05 -1.36
C VAL A 372 -12.97 -12.94 -2.10
N ARG A 373 -12.73 -12.65 -3.37
CA ARG A 373 -11.69 -13.27 -4.18
C ARG A 373 -10.50 -12.33 -4.24
N THR A 374 -9.31 -12.85 -3.92
CA THR A 374 -8.11 -12.02 -3.81
C THR A 374 -7.12 -12.40 -4.88
N TYR A 375 -6.53 -11.39 -5.55
CA TYR A 375 -5.46 -11.58 -6.53
C TYR A 375 -4.28 -10.67 -6.22
N MET A 376 -3.11 -11.07 -6.71
CA MET A 376 -1.94 -10.20 -6.80
C MET A 376 -1.46 -10.11 -8.24
N TRP A 377 -1.00 -8.95 -8.60
CA TRP A 377 -0.41 -8.66 -9.89
C TRP A 377 0.73 -7.64 -9.74
N SER A 378 1.72 -7.74 -10.60
CA SER A 378 2.75 -6.71 -10.74
C SER A 378 3.18 -6.58 -12.20
N PRO A 379 3.86 -5.50 -12.60
CA PRO A 379 4.41 -5.37 -13.95
C PRO A 379 5.38 -6.49 -14.35
N TYR A 380 5.82 -7.30 -13.39
CA TYR A 380 6.81 -8.36 -13.59
C TYR A 380 6.24 -9.78 -13.42
N THR A 381 4.95 -9.90 -13.09
CA THR A 381 4.31 -11.19 -12.79
C THR A 381 2.95 -11.27 -13.43
N GLU A 382 2.52 -12.50 -13.75
CA GLU A 382 1.12 -12.74 -14.13
C GLU A 382 0.19 -12.51 -12.93
N ARG A 383 -1.09 -12.25 -13.23
CA ARG A 383 -2.14 -12.19 -12.21
C ARG A 383 -2.34 -13.57 -11.60
N GLU A 384 -2.22 -13.66 -10.30
CA GLU A 384 -2.35 -14.90 -9.55
C GLU A 384 -3.40 -14.76 -8.44
N GLN A 385 -4.32 -15.74 -8.36
CA GLN A 385 -5.25 -15.80 -7.24
C GLN A 385 -4.49 -16.22 -5.97
N ILE A 386 -4.73 -15.47 -4.90
CA ILE A 386 -4.13 -15.72 -3.61
C ILE A 386 -5.15 -16.40 -2.71
N LYS A 387 -4.77 -17.55 -2.17
CA LYS A 387 -5.50 -18.15 -1.07
C LYS A 387 -5.12 -17.46 0.23
N LEU A 388 -6.13 -16.96 0.95
CA LEU A 388 -5.95 -16.49 2.32
C LEU A 388 -5.95 -17.72 3.25
N THR A 389 -4.83 -18.00 3.91
CA THR A 389 -4.69 -19.24 4.70
C THR A 389 -5.62 -19.32 5.91
N LYS A 390 -6.12 -18.17 6.37
CA LYS A 390 -7.10 -18.07 7.45
C LYS A 390 -8.54 -18.27 6.96
N CYS A 391 -8.78 -18.34 5.65
CA CYS A 391 -10.07 -18.69 5.07
C CYS A 391 -10.16 -20.17 4.78
N SER A 392 -11.36 -20.73 4.91
CA SER A 392 -11.62 -22.15 4.64
C SER A 392 -11.39 -22.53 3.18
N VAL A 393 -11.69 -21.63 2.25
CA VAL A 393 -11.58 -21.79 0.79
C VAL A 393 -10.89 -20.60 0.14
N ALA A 394 -10.45 -20.75 -1.12
CA ALA A 394 -9.74 -19.70 -1.86
C ALA A 394 -10.61 -18.45 -2.08
N ASP A 395 -11.88 -18.64 -2.42
CA ASP A 395 -12.89 -17.58 -2.47
C ASP A 395 -13.46 -17.41 -1.05
N CYS A 396 -12.85 -16.53 -0.26
CA CYS A 396 -13.15 -16.39 1.15
C CYS A 396 -14.58 -15.89 1.40
N PRO A 397 -15.45 -16.66 2.07
CA PRO A 397 -16.77 -16.13 2.46
C PRO A 397 -16.63 -14.78 3.17
N LEU A 398 -17.49 -13.81 2.84
CA LEU A 398 -17.39 -12.47 3.42
C LEU A 398 -17.47 -12.48 4.96
N ASP A 399 -18.25 -13.39 5.53
CA ASP A 399 -18.34 -13.54 6.98
C ASP A 399 -17.04 -14.05 7.59
N GLU A 400 -16.34 -15.01 6.94
CA GLU A 400 -15.02 -15.45 7.37
C GLU A 400 -13.98 -14.34 7.24
N PHE A 401 -14.01 -13.62 6.12
CA PHE A 401 -13.13 -12.46 5.91
C PHE A 401 -13.32 -11.40 7.01
N ASN A 402 -14.56 -11.09 7.35
CA ASN A 402 -14.92 -10.22 8.46
C ASN A 402 -14.39 -10.78 9.80
N GLN A 403 -14.59 -12.07 10.07
CA GLN A 403 -14.14 -12.70 11.32
C GLN A 403 -12.63 -12.68 11.48
N ILE A 404 -11.84 -12.83 10.40
CA ILE A 404 -10.38 -12.75 10.46
C ILE A 404 -9.95 -11.38 11.01
N ILE A 405 -10.49 -10.30 10.45
CA ILE A 405 -10.16 -8.93 10.84
C ILE A 405 -10.68 -8.63 12.25
N THR A 406 -11.95 -8.93 12.52
CA THR A 406 -12.57 -8.63 13.83
C THR A 406 -11.95 -9.45 14.97
N ASN A 407 -11.60 -10.72 14.75
CA ASN A 407 -10.90 -11.53 15.75
C ASN A 407 -9.49 -11.00 16.02
N HIS A 408 -8.78 -10.53 15.00
CA HIS A 408 -7.48 -9.92 15.17
C HIS A 408 -7.59 -8.63 16.02
N ILE A 409 -8.52 -7.75 15.69
CA ILE A 409 -8.78 -6.51 16.44
C ILE A 409 -9.26 -6.79 17.87
N ALA A 410 -10.12 -7.82 18.07
CA ALA A 410 -10.56 -8.21 19.40
C ALA A 410 -9.40 -8.68 20.31
N LYS A 411 -8.35 -9.26 19.72
CA LYS A 411 -7.14 -9.71 20.44
C LYS A 411 -6.21 -8.55 20.78
N THR A 412 -6.03 -7.59 19.87
CA THR A 412 -5.00 -6.54 19.96
C THR A 412 -5.55 -5.20 20.44
N GLY A 413 -6.83 -4.94 20.28
CA GLY A 413 -7.44 -3.62 20.30
C GLY A 413 -7.51 -2.99 18.90
N THR A 414 -8.25 -1.92 18.77
CA THR A 414 -8.30 -1.12 17.54
C THR A 414 -7.02 -0.30 17.38
N TRP A 415 -6.75 0.17 16.16
CA TRP A 415 -5.65 1.06 15.89
C TRP A 415 -5.66 2.30 16.79
N GLU A 416 -6.83 2.92 16.99
CA GLU A 416 -7.00 4.08 17.87
C GLU A 416 -6.63 3.76 19.33
N THR A 417 -6.99 2.57 19.79
CA THR A 417 -6.65 2.13 21.16
C THR A 417 -5.15 1.92 21.33
N ILE A 418 -4.50 1.25 20.37
CA ILE A 418 -3.06 0.97 20.40
C ILE A 418 -2.26 2.27 20.37
N CYS A 419 -2.69 3.22 19.54
CA CYS A 419 -2.02 4.50 19.36
C CYS A 419 -2.44 5.59 20.34
N ASN A 420 -3.34 5.29 21.25
CA ASN A 420 -3.96 6.29 22.13
C ASN A 420 -4.47 7.52 21.33
N TYR A 421 -5.01 7.26 20.15
CA TYR A 421 -5.45 8.28 19.22
C TYR A 421 -6.91 8.64 19.45
N HIS A 422 -7.15 9.90 19.74
CA HIS A 422 -8.48 10.45 19.83
C HIS A 422 -8.77 11.22 18.54
N LYS A 423 -9.68 10.68 17.73
CA LYS A 423 -10.14 11.39 16.52
C LYS A 423 -10.58 12.80 16.94
N PRO A 424 -10.04 13.87 16.32
CA PRO A 424 -10.52 15.20 16.58
C PRO A 424 -12.04 15.23 16.40
N THR A 425 -12.79 15.65 17.39
CA THR A 425 -14.22 15.95 17.24
C THR A 425 -14.28 17.13 16.28
N LEU A 426 -14.50 16.85 15.00
CA LEU A 426 -14.88 17.86 14.03
C LEU A 426 -16.11 18.59 14.63
N GLY A 427 -16.00 19.90 14.78
CA GLY A 427 -17.16 20.70 15.17
C GLY A 427 -18.33 20.29 14.28
N GLN A 428 -19.53 20.29 14.84
CA GLN A 428 -20.77 19.79 14.23
C GLN A 428 -21.13 20.39 12.85
N ASP A 429 -20.23 21.16 12.23
CA ASP A 429 -20.43 21.88 10.97
C ASP A 429 -19.88 21.17 9.72
N GLU A 430 -19.13 20.07 9.86
CA GLU A 430 -18.81 19.24 8.69
C GLU A 430 -19.79 18.08 8.61
N ALA A 431 -20.82 18.28 7.80
CA ALA A 431 -21.70 17.20 7.37
C ALA A 431 -20.83 16.06 6.79
N PRO A 432 -21.17 14.78 7.04
CA PRO A 432 -20.48 13.67 6.43
C PRO A 432 -20.50 13.91 4.92
N LEU A 433 -19.39 13.59 4.25
CA LEU A 433 -19.31 13.58 2.78
C LEU A 433 -20.28 12.50 2.24
N THR A 434 -21.56 12.67 2.49
CA THR A 434 -22.59 12.00 1.75
C THR A 434 -22.59 12.63 0.37
N GLN A 435 -22.28 11.81 -0.59
CA GLN A 435 -22.38 11.99 -2.03
C GLN A 435 -23.30 13.14 -2.43
N GLY A 436 -22.69 14.11 -3.14
CA GLY A 436 -23.28 15.11 -3.98
C GLY A 436 -24.78 15.32 -3.98
N ALA A 437 -25.33 15.97 -2.96
CA ALA A 437 -26.57 16.72 -3.16
C ALA A 437 -26.19 17.98 -3.94
N VAL A 438 -26.60 18.05 -5.18
CA VAL A 438 -26.60 19.29 -5.96
C VAL A 438 -27.48 20.29 -5.21
N VAL A 439 -26.86 21.19 -4.45
CA VAL A 439 -27.59 22.33 -3.89
C VAL A 439 -27.70 23.35 -5.03
N GLU A 440 -28.86 23.42 -5.63
CA GLU A 440 -29.24 24.58 -6.43
C GLU A 440 -29.23 25.81 -5.53
N ASN A 441 -28.16 26.56 -5.59
CA ASN A 441 -28.06 27.87 -4.96
C ASN A 441 -28.84 28.89 -5.78
N ASN A 442 -30.11 29.01 -5.49
CA ASN A 442 -30.89 30.22 -5.74
C ASN A 442 -30.65 31.21 -4.59
N HIS A 443 -29.56 31.96 -4.60
CA HIS A 443 -29.43 33.12 -3.73
C HIS A 443 -29.14 34.36 -4.53
N GLY A 444 -30.19 35.17 -4.55
CA GLY A 444 -30.11 36.56 -4.93
C GLY A 444 -29.07 37.33 -4.07
N PHE A 445 -28.31 38.16 -4.72
CA PHE A 445 -27.39 39.08 -4.08
C PHE A 445 -28.12 39.95 -3.05
N ALA A 446 -27.75 39.81 -1.76
CA ALA A 446 -28.12 40.76 -0.72
C ALA A 446 -26.90 41.00 0.20
N GLY A 447 -26.34 42.18 0.10
CA GLY A 447 -25.74 42.93 1.19
C GLY A 447 -24.49 42.38 1.86
N CYS A 448 -23.31 42.56 1.30
CA CYS A 448 -22.05 42.45 2.03
C CYS A 448 -21.94 43.67 2.99
N SER A 449 -22.05 43.46 4.29
CA SER A 449 -21.90 44.51 5.30
C SER A 449 -20.46 45.05 5.34
N PHE A 450 -20.32 46.37 5.31
CA PHE A 450 -19.08 47.16 5.33
C PHE A 450 -18.16 46.88 6.55
N VAL A 451 -18.61 46.16 7.57
CA VAL A 451 -17.87 45.89 8.82
C VAL A 451 -16.79 44.82 8.64
N THR A 452 -16.96 43.85 7.69
CA THR A 452 -16.03 42.74 7.48
C THR A 452 -14.75 43.22 6.75
N VAL A 453 -14.81 44.25 5.94
CA VAL A 453 -13.65 44.77 5.19
C VAL A 453 -12.66 45.51 6.09
N ILE A 454 -13.14 46.20 7.13
CA ILE A 454 -12.28 46.94 8.07
C ILE A 454 -11.51 45.96 9.01
N GLY A 455 -12.12 44.83 9.40
CA GLY A 455 -11.47 43.81 10.21
C GLY A 455 -10.29 43.15 9.53
N ILE A 456 -10.44 42.80 8.24
CA ILE A 456 -9.38 42.18 7.44
C ILE A 456 -8.21 43.14 7.19
N ALA A 457 -8.47 44.43 6.92
CA ALA A 457 -7.44 45.40 6.74
C ALA A 457 -6.58 45.66 7.99
N MET A 458 -7.17 45.60 9.20
CA MET A 458 -6.42 45.73 10.45
C MET A 458 -5.53 44.49 10.75
N VAL A 459 -6.00 43.27 10.48
CA VAL A 459 -5.21 42.04 10.68
C VAL A 459 -4.03 41.99 9.73
N VAL A 460 -4.23 42.37 8.45
CA VAL A 460 -3.15 42.42 7.44
C VAL A 460 -2.14 43.53 7.79
N GLY A 461 -2.58 44.67 8.27
CA GLY A 461 -1.71 45.76 8.73
C GLY A 461 -0.83 45.37 9.91
N LEU A 462 -1.37 44.67 10.90
CA LEU A 462 -0.60 44.18 12.05
C LEU A 462 0.39 43.05 11.67
N ALA A 463 0.03 42.16 10.76
CA ALA A 463 0.93 41.12 10.26
C ALA A 463 2.11 41.71 9.49
N LEU A 464 1.89 42.73 8.65
CA LEU A 464 2.95 43.43 7.93
C LEU A 464 3.87 44.27 8.84
N ALA A 465 3.34 44.86 9.90
CA ALA A 465 4.15 45.52 10.92
C ALA A 465 5.02 44.54 11.72
N ALA A 466 4.46 43.41 12.13
CA ALA A 466 5.22 42.36 12.80
C ALA A 466 6.32 41.77 11.90
N PHE A 467 6.04 41.55 10.63
CA PHE A 467 7.02 41.06 9.67
C PHE A 467 8.16 42.07 9.44
N LYS A 468 7.87 43.38 9.38
CA LYS A 468 8.92 44.42 9.30
C LYS A 468 9.80 44.48 10.55
N VAL A 469 9.24 44.32 11.75
CA VAL A 469 10.02 44.29 12.99
C VAL A 469 10.86 42.98 13.05
N TYR A 470 10.33 41.87 12.61
CA TYR A 470 11.07 40.60 12.55
C TYR A 470 12.26 40.67 11.58
N THR A 471 12.06 41.26 10.37
CA THR A 471 13.12 41.39 9.38
C THR A 471 14.19 42.45 9.78
N ALA A 472 13.79 43.48 10.49
CA ALA A 472 14.75 44.48 11.03
C ALA A 472 15.62 43.87 12.14
N ARG A 473 15.05 43.01 13.03
CA ARG A 473 15.81 42.28 14.02
C ARG A 473 16.81 41.28 13.41
N ARG A 474 16.47 40.63 12.32
CA ARG A 474 17.35 39.67 11.63
C ARG A 474 18.55 40.34 10.93
N ARG A 475 18.42 41.58 10.51
CA ARG A 475 19.54 42.35 9.90
C ARG A 475 20.55 42.90 10.93
N GLY A 476 20.21 42.90 12.22
CA GLY A 476 21.10 43.34 13.30
C GLY A 476 22.05 42.25 13.86
N TYR A 477 21.98 41.01 13.37
CA TYR A 477 22.78 39.87 13.89
C TYR A 477 23.87 39.39 12.92
N THR A 478 24.21 40.11 11.89
CA THR A 478 25.35 39.78 11.02
C THR A 478 26.38 40.90 11.10
N MET A 479 27.13 40.91 12.18
CA MET A 479 28.52 41.40 12.26
C MET A 479 29.02 41.17 13.71
N VAL A 480 29.76 40.12 13.94
CA VAL A 480 31.05 40.08 14.71
C VAL A 480 31.38 38.58 14.90
N GLY A 481 32.58 38.21 14.39
CA GLY A 481 33.27 36.94 14.72
C GLY A 481 33.33 35.95 13.59
#